data_caf62696a70648b14ffa1f461d65fd4f
#
_entry.id   caf62696a70648b14ffa1f461d65fd4f
#
_cell.length_a   1.000
_cell.length_b   1.000
_cell.length_c   1.000
_cell.angle_alpha   90.00
_cell.angle_beta   90.00
_cell.angle_gamma   90.00
#
_symmetry.space_group_name_H-M   'P 1'
#
loop_
_entity.id
_entity.type
_entity.pdbx_description
1 polymer ?
#
loop_
_entity_poly.entity_id
_entity_poly.type
_entity_poly.pdbx_seq_one_letter_code
_entity_poly.pdbx_strand_id
1 'polypeptide(L)'
;MIKSFKKRLITLGMGVFLFSYTCLASGFVSCATDYAAEEEARRSLPIASNSYEEWPDGPAVGAQGAILMEAETGTILYEKNIHEKLYPASVTKILTCLIGAEQCQMDEDVVVSHDAVFSIPRDSSNIGLDEGEVITVEQCMYGILVASANEAANALAEHISGSMEEFVKLMNQRAAELGCENSHFVTTNGLHDDQHYTSPYDLALIARKFFDNELLCKMSSTPTYHIPQSPTQPDDDLYANTHNKLLFPGGKYNYEYLVGSKTGFTQDSRQTLVSCAEKDGMKLICVVMREETPHQFDDTISLFEYGFSNFQKLNIAANEKEYTVENHDFFQTDNDVFGASNPILSINPSDSVVIPITAVFDDLDSEITYDTESSSSVASIQYTYHGIPVGSATVDLAEGEVESSFDFEDQMESVGNETEEVAENTEAPDDRVVFVNVRVVIAWVIGVAGFLILLFVVKAVIDNYQFAQRRKVRNRHKKRRKFPSEFDDYDF
;
A
#
# COMPACT_ATOMS: atom_id res chain seq x y z
N MET A 1 77.78 35.46 -3.39
CA MET A 1 76.44 35.47 -4.04
C MET A 1 75.79 34.07 -4.06
N ILE A 2 76.48 33.02 -4.42
CA ILE A 2 75.92 31.64 -4.57
C ILE A 2 75.41 31.02 -3.25
N LYS A 3 76.02 31.26 -2.12
CA LYS A 3 75.63 30.75 -0.77
C LYS A 3 74.29 31.39 -0.27
N SER A 4 73.99 32.63 -0.61
CA SER A 4 72.76 33.33 -0.25
C SER A 4 71.56 32.83 -1.11
N PHE A 5 71.83 32.49 -2.38
CA PHE A 5 70.78 31.98 -3.28
C PHE A 5 70.32 30.55 -2.91
N LYS A 6 71.25 29.66 -2.52
CA LYS A 6 70.89 28.31 -1.98
C LYS A 6 70.09 28.36 -0.70
N LYS A 7 70.41 29.26 0.26
CA LYS A 7 69.58 29.41 1.49
C LYS A 7 68.15 29.89 1.19
N ARG A 8 67.99 30.83 0.25
CA ARG A 8 66.65 31.32 -0.14
C ARG A 8 65.83 30.25 -0.88
N LEU A 9 66.49 29.41 -1.69
CA LEU A 9 65.84 28.31 -2.40
C LEU A 9 65.36 27.21 -1.44
N ILE A 10 66.16 26.88 -0.40
CA ILE A 10 65.80 25.89 0.64
C ILE A 10 64.64 26.43 1.52
N THR A 11 64.64 27.72 1.84
CA THR A 11 63.58 28.33 2.64
C THR A 11 62.25 28.41 1.86
N LEU A 12 62.34 28.70 0.55
CA LEU A 12 61.16 28.68 -0.34
C LEU A 12 60.64 27.26 -0.54
N GLY A 13 61.51 26.26 -0.73
CA GLY A 13 61.12 24.85 -0.85
C GLY A 13 60.47 24.29 0.43
N MET A 14 60.99 24.63 1.62
CA MET A 14 60.35 24.26 2.89
C MET A 14 59.01 24.96 3.12
N GLY A 15 58.89 26.24 2.73
CA GLY A 15 57.62 26.96 2.81
C GLY A 15 56.53 26.36 1.93
N VAL A 16 56.88 25.99 0.67
CA VAL A 16 55.95 25.32 -0.26
C VAL A 16 55.59 23.93 0.25
N PHE A 17 56.54 23.17 0.81
CA PHE A 17 56.28 21.84 1.35
C PHE A 17 55.39 21.87 2.59
N LEU A 18 55.60 22.84 3.51
CA LEU A 18 54.73 23.04 4.67
C LEU A 18 53.31 23.52 4.25
N PHE A 19 53.23 24.40 3.27
CA PHE A 19 51.92 24.86 2.75
C PHE A 19 51.16 23.76 2.03
N SER A 20 51.84 22.90 1.25
CA SER A 20 51.26 21.72 0.64
C SER A 20 50.84 20.68 1.67
N TYR A 21 51.57 20.50 2.76
CA TYR A 21 51.22 19.56 3.82
C TYR A 21 50.06 20.05 4.68
N THR A 22 49.95 21.34 4.93
CA THR A 22 48.75 21.92 5.59
C THR A 22 47.51 21.92 4.71
N CYS A 23 47.63 22.11 3.39
CA CYS A 23 46.50 21.98 2.46
C CYS A 23 46.06 20.53 2.27
N LEU A 24 47.00 19.55 2.35
CA LEU A 24 46.64 18.11 2.31
C LEU A 24 46.06 17.60 3.64
N ALA A 25 46.46 18.20 4.77
CA ALA A 25 45.91 17.84 6.08
C ALA A 25 44.53 18.46 6.39
N SER A 26 44.13 19.51 5.66
CA SER A 26 42.79 20.15 5.81
C SER A 26 41.74 19.66 4.81
N GLY A 27 42.05 18.63 3.98
CA GLY A 27 41.22 18.21 2.86
C GLY A 27 40.46 16.92 3.02
N PHE A 28 40.53 16.22 4.13
CA PHE A 28 39.65 15.07 4.41
C PHE A 28 39.12 15.15 5.85
N VAL A 29 38.25 16.10 6.11
CA VAL A 29 37.18 15.82 7.04
C VAL A 29 36.26 14.87 6.30
N SER A 30 36.50 13.56 6.41
CA SER A 30 35.49 12.56 6.19
C SER A 30 34.36 12.94 7.13
N CYS A 31 33.32 13.55 6.63
CA CYS A 31 32.08 13.72 7.35
C CYS A 31 31.52 12.31 7.48
N ALA A 32 32.02 11.54 8.45
CA ALA A 32 31.35 10.33 8.88
C ALA A 32 29.95 10.80 9.32
N THR A 33 28.93 10.35 8.65
CA THR A 33 27.55 10.65 9.01
C THR A 33 27.36 10.18 10.45
N ASP A 34 27.05 11.12 11.34
CA ASP A 34 26.74 10.79 12.74
C ASP A 34 25.25 10.37 12.79
N TYR A 35 25.01 9.10 12.51
CA TYR A 35 23.66 8.54 12.48
C TYR A 35 22.93 8.68 13.82
N ALA A 36 23.65 8.69 14.95
CA ALA A 36 23.05 8.90 16.26
C ALA A 36 22.55 10.34 16.43
N ALA A 37 23.32 11.33 15.93
CA ALA A 37 22.87 12.73 15.94
C ALA A 37 21.69 12.96 14.98
N GLU A 38 21.67 12.28 13.82
CA GLU A 38 20.53 12.32 12.90
C GLU A 38 19.29 11.68 13.51
N GLU A 39 19.42 10.55 14.20
CA GLU A 39 18.31 9.90 14.90
C GLU A 39 17.73 10.82 15.98
N GLU A 40 18.58 11.44 16.81
CA GLU A 40 18.13 12.36 17.86
C GLU A 40 17.40 13.58 17.26
N ALA A 41 17.89 14.09 16.13
CA ALA A 41 17.22 15.14 15.40
C ALA A 41 15.84 14.69 14.90
N ARG A 42 15.73 13.47 14.35
CA ARG A 42 14.45 12.88 13.93
C ARG A 42 13.51 12.65 15.11
N ARG A 43 14.02 12.23 16.27
CA ARG A 43 13.24 12.04 17.50
C ARG A 43 12.57 13.34 17.99
N SER A 44 13.16 14.47 17.63
CA SER A 44 12.62 15.81 17.94
C SER A 44 11.61 16.33 16.94
N LEU A 45 11.33 15.61 15.84
CA LEU A 45 10.32 16.01 14.84
C LEU A 45 8.92 16.00 15.46
N PRO A 46 8.03 16.91 15.03
CA PRO A 46 6.66 16.97 15.55
C PRO A 46 5.89 15.68 15.25
N ILE A 47 5.10 15.27 16.22
CA ILE A 47 4.11 14.21 16.13
C ILE A 47 2.77 14.91 15.89
N ALA A 48 2.18 14.75 14.71
CA ALA A 48 0.98 15.50 14.34
C ALA A 48 -0.21 15.16 15.21
N SER A 49 -0.37 13.86 15.56
CA SER A 49 -1.45 13.39 16.44
C SER A 49 -1.41 13.99 17.86
N ASN A 50 -0.25 14.46 18.35
CA ASN A 50 -0.17 15.14 19.66
C ASN A 50 -0.79 16.54 19.66
N SER A 51 -1.17 17.07 18.49
CA SER A 51 -1.88 18.35 18.38
C SER A 51 -3.41 18.20 18.39
N TYR A 52 -3.92 16.98 18.38
CA TYR A 52 -5.36 16.70 18.37
C TYR A 52 -5.97 16.91 19.75
N GLU A 53 -7.15 17.49 19.79
CA GLU A 53 -7.87 17.80 21.03
C GLU A 53 -8.26 16.48 21.72
N GLU A 54 -8.00 16.39 23.02
CA GLU A 54 -8.30 15.21 23.87
C GLU A 54 -7.74 13.87 23.35
N TRP A 55 -6.73 13.91 22.47
CA TRP A 55 -6.03 12.73 21.96
C TRP A 55 -4.80 12.42 22.82
N PRO A 56 -4.53 11.16 23.16
CA PRO A 56 -3.36 10.81 23.97
C PRO A 56 -2.05 11.21 23.29
N ASP A 57 -1.11 11.76 24.07
CA ASP A 57 0.25 12.06 23.57
C ASP A 57 1.01 10.78 23.19
N GLY A 58 1.45 10.68 21.93
CA GLY A 58 2.23 9.56 21.45
C GLY A 58 3.71 9.62 21.83
N PRO A 59 4.41 8.47 21.83
CA PRO A 59 5.82 8.40 22.18
C PRO A 59 6.71 9.08 21.14
N ALA A 60 7.83 9.68 21.59
CA ALA A 60 8.84 10.21 20.68
C ALA A 60 9.65 9.04 20.07
N VAL A 61 9.47 8.79 18.77
CA VAL A 61 10.19 7.75 18.01
C VAL A 61 11.33 8.35 17.19
N GLY A 62 12.41 7.58 16.96
CA GLY A 62 13.57 7.98 16.16
C GLY A 62 13.34 7.87 14.64
N ALA A 63 12.28 7.19 14.22
CA ALA A 63 11.92 7.08 12.82
C ALA A 63 11.64 8.45 12.17
N GLN A 64 12.03 8.62 10.90
CA GLN A 64 11.72 9.81 10.10
C GLN A 64 10.21 9.94 9.89
N GLY A 65 9.57 8.83 9.53
CA GLY A 65 8.14 8.72 9.37
C GLY A 65 7.59 7.49 10.09
N ALA A 66 6.45 7.63 10.79
CA ALA A 66 5.81 6.53 11.51
C ALA A 66 4.30 6.71 11.57
N ILE A 67 3.58 5.61 11.50
CA ILE A 67 2.12 5.54 11.65
C ILE A 67 1.74 4.34 12.52
N LEU A 68 0.73 4.55 13.36
CA LEU A 68 -0.02 3.46 14.00
C LEU A 68 -1.48 3.59 13.56
N MET A 69 -2.02 2.54 12.96
CA MET A 69 -3.38 2.52 12.41
C MET A 69 -4.11 1.29 12.92
N GLU A 70 -5.40 1.45 13.28
CA GLU A 70 -6.24 0.28 13.53
C GLU A 70 -6.64 -0.36 12.19
N ALA A 71 -6.52 -1.68 12.12
CA ALA A 71 -6.57 -2.40 10.85
C ALA A 71 -7.95 -2.44 10.19
N GLU A 72 -9.03 -2.55 10.97
CA GLU A 72 -10.38 -2.69 10.42
C GLU A 72 -11.01 -1.33 10.09
N THR A 73 -10.97 -0.40 11.04
CA THR A 73 -11.56 0.94 10.86
C THR A 73 -10.73 1.87 10.00
N GLY A 74 -9.40 1.65 9.97
CA GLY A 74 -8.46 2.57 9.35
C GLY A 74 -8.15 3.81 10.19
N THR A 75 -8.61 3.86 11.43
CA THR A 75 -8.35 4.97 12.35
C THR A 75 -6.85 5.13 12.61
N ILE A 76 -6.33 6.34 12.40
CA ILE A 76 -4.93 6.67 12.65
C ILE A 76 -4.79 7.08 14.11
N LEU A 77 -4.06 6.26 14.89
CA LEU A 77 -3.83 6.50 16.31
C LEU A 77 -2.61 7.35 16.58
N TYR A 78 -1.61 7.24 15.71
CA TYR A 78 -0.36 7.98 15.78
C TYR A 78 0.10 8.37 14.38
N GLU A 79 0.52 9.62 14.22
CA GLU A 79 1.07 10.09 12.95
C GLU A 79 2.29 11.00 13.11
N LYS A 80 3.34 10.66 12.36
CA LYS A 80 4.56 11.42 12.23
C LYS A 80 5.05 11.33 10.79
N ASN A 81 4.99 12.44 10.03
CA ASN A 81 5.40 12.52 8.62
C ASN A 81 4.81 11.41 7.74
N ILE A 82 3.53 11.04 7.96
CA ILE A 82 2.93 9.85 7.36
C ILE A 82 2.81 9.90 5.83
N HIS A 83 2.88 11.07 5.21
CA HIS A 83 2.83 11.27 3.76
C HIS A 83 4.20 11.61 3.14
N GLU A 84 5.27 11.63 3.94
CA GLU A 84 6.62 11.85 3.43
C GLU A 84 7.06 10.67 2.55
N LYS A 85 7.61 10.97 1.36
CA LYS A 85 8.13 9.96 0.44
C LYS A 85 9.50 9.49 0.91
N LEU A 86 9.56 8.22 1.29
CA LEU A 86 10.74 7.57 1.84
C LEU A 86 11.04 6.28 1.07
N TYR A 87 12.28 5.81 1.13
CA TYR A 87 12.67 4.55 0.51
C TYR A 87 12.23 3.37 1.37
N PRO A 88 11.43 2.42 0.81
CA PRO A 88 10.87 1.32 1.58
C PRO A 88 11.89 0.21 1.90
N ALA A 89 12.92 0.01 1.08
CA ALA A 89 13.73 -1.20 1.09
C ALA A 89 12.85 -2.47 0.97
N SER A 90 13.25 -3.56 1.62
CA SER A 90 12.57 -4.86 1.50
C SER A 90 11.16 -4.94 2.11
N VAL A 91 10.61 -3.88 2.73
CA VAL A 91 9.18 -3.88 3.08
C VAL A 91 8.30 -3.79 1.83
N THR A 92 8.85 -3.40 0.67
CA THR A 92 8.24 -3.55 -0.67
C THR A 92 7.65 -4.95 -0.88
N LYS A 93 8.30 -5.98 -0.33
CA LYS A 93 7.92 -7.39 -0.52
C LYS A 93 6.57 -7.77 0.08
N ILE A 94 5.99 -6.92 0.96
CA ILE A 94 4.60 -7.12 1.41
C ILE A 94 3.63 -6.96 0.24
N LEU A 95 3.85 -5.96 -0.65
CA LEU A 95 3.04 -5.80 -1.86
C LEU A 95 3.29 -6.92 -2.87
N THR A 96 4.55 -7.34 -3.04
CA THR A 96 4.91 -8.45 -3.94
C THR A 96 4.21 -9.75 -3.52
N CYS A 97 4.23 -10.09 -2.22
CA CYS A 97 3.56 -11.29 -1.70
C CYS A 97 2.04 -11.14 -1.63
N LEU A 98 1.51 -9.93 -1.41
CA LEU A 98 0.07 -9.67 -1.50
C LEU A 98 -0.45 -10.01 -2.91
N ILE A 99 0.21 -9.50 -3.95
CA ILE A 99 -0.15 -9.79 -5.34
C ILE A 99 0.01 -11.30 -5.62
N GLY A 100 1.07 -11.94 -5.11
CA GLY A 100 1.27 -13.38 -5.24
C GLY A 100 0.11 -14.18 -4.63
N ALA A 101 -0.36 -13.80 -3.45
CA ALA A 101 -1.50 -14.45 -2.79
C ALA A 101 -2.85 -14.18 -3.50
N GLU A 102 -2.98 -13.07 -4.20
CA GLU A 102 -4.19 -12.70 -4.96
C GLU A 102 -4.25 -13.36 -6.35
N GLN A 103 -3.10 -13.68 -6.96
CA GLN A 103 -3.02 -14.08 -8.37
C GLN A 103 -2.68 -15.57 -8.58
N CYS A 104 -2.06 -16.24 -7.60
CA CYS A 104 -1.52 -17.61 -7.76
C CYS A 104 -2.16 -18.62 -6.81
N GLN A 105 -2.15 -19.89 -7.22
CA GLN A 105 -2.32 -21.00 -6.29
C GLN A 105 -0.97 -21.33 -5.62
N MET A 106 -1.00 -21.72 -4.35
CA MET A 106 0.22 -21.92 -3.56
C MET A 106 1.08 -23.10 -4.03
N ASP A 107 0.49 -24.06 -4.73
CA ASP A 107 1.14 -25.26 -5.27
C ASP A 107 1.62 -25.12 -6.73
N GLU A 108 1.46 -23.95 -7.35
CA GLU A 108 2.00 -23.69 -8.69
C GLU A 108 3.53 -23.71 -8.69
N ASP A 109 4.12 -24.27 -9.74
CA ASP A 109 5.57 -24.34 -9.94
C ASP A 109 6.13 -23.01 -10.47
N VAL A 110 7.04 -22.41 -9.73
CA VAL A 110 7.83 -21.22 -10.11
C VAL A 110 9.19 -21.71 -10.64
N VAL A 111 9.48 -21.43 -11.89
CA VAL A 111 10.80 -21.71 -12.50
C VAL A 111 11.69 -20.50 -12.31
N VAL A 112 12.81 -20.67 -11.62
CA VAL A 112 13.76 -19.59 -11.35
C VAL A 112 14.58 -19.29 -12.61
N SER A 113 14.46 -18.09 -13.14
CA SER A 113 15.17 -17.64 -14.34
C SER A 113 16.60 -17.21 -14.06
N HIS A 114 17.42 -17.09 -15.12
CA HIS A 114 18.72 -16.45 -15.06
C HIS A 114 18.62 -15.02 -14.51
N ASP A 115 17.68 -14.25 -15.01
CA ASP A 115 17.54 -12.83 -14.65
C ASP A 115 17.07 -12.67 -13.21
N ALA A 116 16.21 -13.55 -12.70
CA ALA A 116 15.80 -13.55 -11.30
C ALA A 116 17.01 -13.66 -10.35
N VAL A 117 17.98 -14.52 -10.68
CA VAL A 117 19.15 -14.78 -9.83
C VAL A 117 20.27 -13.75 -10.04
N PHE A 118 20.60 -13.43 -11.30
CA PHE A 118 21.81 -12.68 -11.59
C PHE A 118 21.61 -11.16 -11.70
N SER A 119 20.36 -10.66 -11.67
CA SER A 119 20.08 -9.22 -11.62
C SER A 119 20.25 -8.60 -10.23
N ILE A 120 20.35 -9.42 -9.18
CA ILE A 120 20.53 -8.95 -7.79
C ILE A 120 22.02 -8.83 -7.43
N PRO A 121 22.41 -7.87 -6.54
CA PRO A 121 23.77 -7.83 -5.97
C PRO A 121 24.07 -9.10 -5.17
N ARG A 122 25.32 -9.60 -5.29
CA ARG A 122 25.73 -10.84 -4.62
C ARG A 122 25.65 -10.83 -3.10
N ASP A 123 25.78 -9.66 -2.49
CA ASP A 123 25.71 -9.41 -1.04
C ASP A 123 24.32 -9.02 -0.55
N SER A 124 23.33 -9.05 -1.44
CA SER A 124 21.94 -8.80 -1.05
C SER A 124 21.26 -10.06 -0.50
N SER A 125 20.14 -9.88 0.22
CA SER A 125 19.39 -10.99 0.82
C SER A 125 18.92 -11.99 -0.24
N ASN A 126 19.24 -13.27 -0.05
CA ASN A 126 18.85 -14.39 -0.90
C ASN A 126 18.74 -15.67 -0.08
N ILE A 127 18.15 -16.72 -0.61
CA ILE A 127 18.11 -18.07 -0.03
C ILE A 127 18.94 -19.07 -0.83
N GLY A 128 19.62 -18.60 -1.90
CA GLY A 128 20.53 -19.41 -2.72
C GLY A 128 19.85 -20.22 -3.80
N LEU A 129 18.75 -19.71 -4.39
CA LEU A 129 18.14 -20.33 -5.55
C LEU A 129 19.05 -20.24 -6.77
N ASP A 130 19.11 -21.34 -7.53
CA ASP A 130 19.87 -21.43 -8.78
C ASP A 130 18.98 -21.29 -10.03
N GLU A 131 19.59 -20.88 -11.15
CA GLU A 131 18.91 -20.83 -12.45
C GLU A 131 18.40 -22.21 -12.86
N GLY A 132 17.11 -22.28 -13.23
CA GLY A 132 16.44 -23.51 -13.63
C GLY A 132 15.88 -24.33 -12.46
N GLU A 133 16.09 -23.90 -11.23
CA GLU A 133 15.43 -24.49 -10.07
C GLU A 133 13.92 -24.27 -10.13
N VAL A 134 13.16 -25.26 -9.61
CA VAL A 134 11.71 -25.20 -9.54
C VAL A 134 11.28 -25.34 -8.08
N ILE A 135 10.57 -24.33 -7.59
CA ILE A 135 9.98 -24.29 -6.25
C ILE A 135 8.50 -23.88 -6.35
N THR A 136 7.69 -24.18 -5.35
CA THR A 136 6.30 -23.76 -5.37
C THR A 136 6.15 -22.27 -5.04
N VAL A 137 5.02 -21.66 -5.42
CA VAL A 137 4.66 -20.29 -5.02
C VAL A 137 4.72 -20.15 -3.50
N GLU A 138 4.20 -21.13 -2.74
CA GLU A 138 4.28 -21.12 -1.28
C GLU A 138 5.74 -21.06 -0.78
N GLN A 139 6.62 -21.90 -1.29
CA GLN A 139 8.04 -21.92 -0.92
C GLN A 139 8.73 -20.60 -1.29
N CYS A 140 8.42 -20.07 -2.47
CA CYS A 140 8.92 -18.80 -2.95
C CYS A 140 8.52 -17.67 -1.98
N MET A 141 7.23 -17.58 -1.60
CA MET A 141 6.72 -16.55 -0.70
C MET A 141 7.29 -16.67 0.73
N TYR A 142 7.51 -17.89 1.24
CA TYR A 142 8.24 -18.09 2.49
C TYR A 142 9.69 -17.58 2.38
N GLY A 143 10.39 -17.84 1.29
CA GLY A 143 11.73 -17.29 1.04
C GLY A 143 11.72 -15.75 1.06
N ILE A 144 10.74 -15.14 0.42
CA ILE A 144 10.56 -13.67 0.35
C ILE A 144 10.27 -13.06 1.73
N LEU A 145 9.33 -13.61 2.48
CA LEU A 145 8.86 -13.01 3.73
C LEU A 145 9.78 -13.30 4.91
N VAL A 146 10.32 -14.53 5.00
CA VAL A 146 11.17 -14.97 6.12
C VAL A 146 12.61 -14.50 5.94
N ALA A 147 13.26 -14.85 4.83
CA ALA A 147 14.67 -14.52 4.57
C ALA A 147 14.86 -13.23 3.77
N SER A 148 13.78 -12.59 3.33
CA SER A 148 13.85 -11.41 2.48
C SER A 148 14.51 -11.67 1.11
N ALA A 149 14.39 -12.89 0.56
CA ALA A 149 15.03 -13.32 -0.67
C ALA A 149 14.65 -12.43 -1.87
N ASN A 150 15.66 -11.84 -2.50
CA ASN A 150 15.46 -10.92 -3.63
C ASN A 150 15.21 -11.69 -4.93
N GLU A 151 15.97 -12.77 -5.16
CA GLU A 151 15.84 -13.64 -6.32
C GLU A 151 14.47 -14.34 -6.33
N ALA A 152 13.98 -14.74 -5.17
CA ALA A 152 12.64 -15.32 -5.04
C ALA A 152 11.54 -14.28 -5.39
N ALA A 153 11.71 -13.01 -4.98
CA ALA A 153 10.77 -11.96 -5.35
C ALA A 153 10.76 -11.69 -6.86
N ASN A 154 11.93 -11.75 -7.51
CA ASN A 154 12.04 -11.63 -8.96
C ASN A 154 11.40 -12.82 -9.67
N ALA A 155 11.68 -14.06 -9.22
CA ALA A 155 11.10 -15.25 -9.80
C ALA A 155 9.58 -15.29 -9.69
N LEU A 156 9.02 -14.91 -8.53
CA LEU A 156 7.58 -14.79 -8.34
C LEU A 156 6.97 -13.74 -9.28
N ALA A 157 7.64 -12.59 -9.44
CA ALA A 157 7.21 -11.53 -10.34
C ALA A 157 7.17 -11.97 -11.81
N GLU A 158 8.20 -12.68 -12.26
CA GLU A 158 8.25 -13.26 -13.61
C GLU A 158 7.19 -14.33 -13.81
N HIS A 159 6.96 -15.18 -12.81
CA HIS A 159 5.91 -16.20 -12.84
C HIS A 159 4.52 -15.58 -13.05
N ILE A 160 4.21 -14.50 -12.33
CA ILE A 160 2.88 -13.85 -12.37
C ILE A 160 2.68 -13.06 -13.67
N SER A 161 3.68 -12.29 -14.09
CA SER A 161 3.51 -11.26 -15.15
C SER A 161 4.36 -11.52 -16.39
N GLY A 162 5.16 -12.59 -16.42
CA GLY A 162 6.06 -12.93 -17.52
C GLY A 162 7.37 -12.11 -17.55
N SER A 163 7.46 -11.01 -16.81
CA SER A 163 8.69 -10.25 -16.57
C SER A 163 8.59 -9.37 -15.33
N MET A 164 9.75 -8.98 -14.78
CA MET A 164 9.82 -8.06 -13.63
C MET A 164 9.23 -6.68 -13.97
N GLU A 165 9.42 -6.18 -15.20
CA GLU A 165 8.90 -4.89 -15.65
C GLU A 165 7.36 -4.87 -15.71
N GLU A 166 6.73 -5.94 -16.21
CA GLU A 166 5.27 -6.04 -16.23
C GLU A 166 4.70 -6.18 -14.81
N PHE A 167 5.39 -6.93 -13.94
CA PHE A 167 5.01 -7.04 -12.55
C PHE A 167 5.08 -5.71 -11.80
N VAL A 168 6.10 -4.89 -12.05
CA VAL A 168 6.22 -3.53 -11.48
C VAL A 168 5.04 -2.65 -11.89
N LYS A 169 4.53 -2.77 -13.13
CA LYS A 169 3.30 -2.07 -13.53
C LYS A 169 2.10 -2.54 -12.72
N LEU A 170 1.97 -3.84 -12.51
CA LEU A 170 0.93 -4.43 -11.67
C LEU A 170 1.04 -3.97 -10.21
N MET A 171 2.26 -3.87 -9.65
CA MET A 171 2.50 -3.32 -8.31
C MET A 171 1.96 -1.89 -8.19
N ASN A 172 2.30 -1.01 -9.15
CA ASN A 172 1.83 0.38 -9.12
C ASN A 172 0.32 0.49 -9.32
N GLN A 173 -0.27 -0.34 -10.18
CA GLN A 173 -1.71 -0.42 -10.34
C GLN A 173 -2.38 -0.86 -9.02
N ARG A 174 -1.87 -1.94 -8.40
CA ARG A 174 -2.44 -2.46 -7.16
C ARG A 174 -2.31 -1.48 -6.00
N ALA A 175 -1.19 -0.77 -5.90
CA ALA A 175 -1.00 0.30 -4.92
C ALA A 175 -2.04 1.42 -5.10
N ALA A 176 -2.29 1.86 -6.35
CA ALA A 176 -3.30 2.87 -6.65
C ALA A 176 -4.73 2.40 -6.29
N GLU A 177 -5.07 1.12 -6.56
CA GLU A 177 -6.36 0.51 -6.16
C GLU A 177 -6.54 0.47 -4.64
N LEU A 178 -5.44 0.37 -3.88
CA LEU A 178 -5.44 0.41 -2.41
C LEU A 178 -5.49 1.85 -1.86
N GLY A 179 -5.49 2.87 -2.71
CA GLY A 179 -5.54 4.28 -2.32
C GLY A 179 -4.18 4.91 -2.04
N CYS A 180 -3.07 4.29 -2.48
CA CYS A 180 -1.73 4.85 -2.31
C CYS A 180 -1.50 6.03 -3.28
N GLU A 181 -1.18 7.22 -2.73
CA GLU A 181 -0.96 8.44 -3.51
C GLU A 181 0.51 8.89 -3.54
N ASN A 182 1.32 8.42 -2.58
CA ASN A 182 2.71 8.83 -2.40
C ASN A 182 3.70 7.69 -2.68
N SER A 183 3.30 6.69 -3.49
CA SER A 183 4.10 5.51 -3.80
C SER A 183 4.44 5.42 -5.27
N HIS A 184 5.63 4.93 -5.55
CA HIS A 184 6.07 4.53 -6.88
C HIS A 184 7.07 3.38 -6.75
N PHE A 185 6.71 2.22 -7.27
CA PHE A 185 7.53 1.02 -7.25
C PHE A 185 8.23 0.84 -8.59
N VAL A 186 9.52 0.49 -8.56
CA VAL A 186 10.33 0.22 -9.76
C VAL A 186 11.12 -1.09 -9.66
N THR A 187 11.12 -1.73 -8.48
CA THR A 187 11.70 -3.05 -8.26
C THR A 187 10.71 -3.96 -7.52
N THR A 188 10.80 -5.26 -7.77
CA THR A 188 9.94 -6.29 -7.17
C THR A 188 10.29 -6.57 -5.70
N ASN A 189 11.51 -6.22 -5.28
CA ASN A 189 12.15 -6.65 -4.04
C ASN A 189 12.58 -5.50 -3.11
N GLY A 190 12.51 -4.24 -3.58
CA GLY A 190 12.87 -3.06 -2.79
C GLY A 190 14.37 -2.76 -2.76
N LEU A 191 15.17 -3.30 -3.67
CA LEU A 191 16.52 -2.81 -3.90
C LEU A 191 16.47 -1.33 -4.29
N HIS A 192 17.48 -0.57 -3.85
CA HIS A 192 17.47 0.87 -3.97
C HIS A 192 17.42 1.36 -5.43
N ASP A 193 16.53 2.30 -5.68
CA ASP A 193 16.43 3.13 -6.86
C ASP A 193 15.83 4.48 -6.43
N ASP A 194 16.32 5.60 -6.96
CA ASP A 194 15.86 6.94 -6.61
C ASP A 194 14.38 7.18 -6.90
N GLN A 195 13.79 6.40 -7.80
CA GLN A 195 12.37 6.47 -8.15
C GLN A 195 11.52 5.44 -7.38
N HIS A 196 12.13 4.61 -6.51
CA HIS A 196 11.44 3.60 -5.73
C HIS A 196 11.13 4.13 -4.32
N TYR A 197 9.95 4.68 -4.12
CA TYR A 197 9.55 5.31 -2.87
C TYR A 197 8.10 4.99 -2.49
N THR A 198 7.79 5.20 -1.24
CA THR A 198 6.45 5.10 -0.65
C THR A 198 6.35 6.02 0.57
N SER A 199 5.19 6.06 1.22
CA SER A 199 4.99 6.77 2.48
C SER A 199 4.58 5.81 3.61
N PRO A 200 4.73 6.18 4.90
CA PRO A 200 4.20 5.37 6.00
C PRO A 200 2.70 5.10 5.87
N TYR A 201 1.92 6.08 5.42
CA TYR A 201 0.48 5.94 5.21
C TYR A 201 0.16 4.92 4.11
N ASP A 202 0.79 5.04 2.94
CA ASP A 202 0.58 4.11 1.83
C ASP A 202 0.99 2.68 2.20
N LEU A 203 2.11 2.53 2.92
CA LEU A 203 2.51 1.21 3.44
C LEU A 203 1.50 0.65 4.45
N ALA A 204 0.87 1.49 5.28
CA ALA A 204 -0.17 1.05 6.18
C ALA A 204 -1.41 0.57 5.42
N LEU A 205 -1.80 1.22 4.32
CA LEU A 205 -2.88 0.76 3.44
C LEU A 205 -2.58 -0.60 2.82
N ILE A 206 -1.37 -0.78 2.28
CA ILE A 206 -0.91 -2.07 1.74
C ILE A 206 -0.90 -3.14 2.85
N ALA A 207 -0.39 -2.78 4.04
CA ALA A 207 -0.31 -3.68 5.18
C ALA A 207 -1.69 -4.11 5.70
N ARG A 208 -2.70 -3.22 5.69
CA ARG A 208 -4.08 -3.59 6.02
C ARG A 208 -4.55 -4.77 5.16
N LYS A 209 -4.37 -4.67 3.83
CA LYS A 209 -4.79 -5.74 2.91
C LYS A 209 -3.93 -6.99 3.05
N PHE A 210 -2.63 -6.83 3.31
CA PHE A 210 -1.72 -7.94 3.55
C PHE A 210 -2.07 -8.74 4.81
N PHE A 211 -2.30 -8.07 5.95
CA PHE A 211 -2.61 -8.71 7.24
C PHE A 211 -4.09 -9.12 7.40
N ASP A 212 -4.95 -8.80 6.43
CA ASP A 212 -6.28 -9.38 6.27
C ASP A 212 -6.24 -10.85 5.80
N ASN A 213 -5.11 -11.28 5.23
CA ASN A 213 -4.90 -12.64 4.73
C ASN A 213 -4.17 -13.50 5.77
N GLU A 214 -4.85 -14.53 6.30
CA GLU A 214 -4.31 -15.45 7.32
C GLU A 214 -3.03 -16.17 6.88
N LEU A 215 -2.91 -16.55 5.60
CA LEU A 215 -1.72 -17.21 5.07
C LEU A 215 -0.51 -16.26 5.10
N LEU A 216 -0.69 -15.01 4.70
CA LEU A 216 0.37 -13.99 4.74
C LEU A 216 0.78 -13.67 6.18
N CYS A 217 -0.18 -13.61 7.11
CA CYS A 217 0.09 -13.50 8.55
C CYS A 217 0.98 -14.65 9.03
N LYS A 218 0.59 -15.89 8.71
CA LYS A 218 1.36 -17.09 9.07
C LYS A 218 2.78 -17.06 8.48
N MET A 219 2.94 -16.72 7.21
CA MET A 219 4.25 -16.64 6.56
C MET A 219 5.14 -15.57 7.18
N SER A 220 4.61 -14.37 7.40
CA SER A 220 5.36 -13.23 7.93
C SER A 220 5.65 -13.31 9.44
N SER A 221 5.04 -14.26 10.16
CA SER A 221 5.33 -14.57 11.57
C SER A 221 6.21 -15.82 11.74
N THR A 222 6.63 -16.48 10.66
CA THR A 222 7.45 -17.69 10.71
C THR A 222 8.92 -17.35 10.93
N PRO A 223 9.59 -17.86 12.00
CA PRO A 223 11.00 -17.57 12.24
C PRO A 223 11.96 -18.29 11.30
N THR A 224 11.62 -19.52 10.93
CA THR A 224 12.45 -20.39 10.05
C THR A 224 11.52 -21.25 9.20
N TYR A 225 11.82 -21.33 7.91
CA TYR A 225 11.11 -22.20 6.98
C TYR A 225 12.11 -23.07 6.22
N HIS A 226 11.85 -24.37 6.13
CA HIS A 226 12.66 -25.32 5.38
C HIS A 226 12.04 -25.56 4.01
N ILE A 227 12.81 -25.27 2.97
CA ILE A 227 12.47 -25.59 1.58
C ILE A 227 13.19 -26.91 1.27
N PRO A 228 12.46 -28.02 1.10
CA PRO A 228 13.08 -29.33 0.87
C PRO A 228 13.76 -29.38 -0.49
N GLN A 229 14.72 -30.31 -0.63
CA GLN A 229 15.41 -30.58 -1.89
C GLN A 229 14.40 -30.74 -3.04
N SER A 230 14.70 -30.14 -4.17
CA SER A 230 13.89 -30.26 -5.38
C SER A 230 14.52 -31.24 -6.36
N PRO A 231 13.76 -31.80 -7.33
CA PRO A 231 14.34 -32.64 -8.39
C PRO A 231 15.37 -31.90 -9.26
N THR A 232 15.31 -30.57 -9.31
CA THR A 232 16.26 -29.72 -10.05
C THR A 232 17.48 -29.33 -9.21
N GLN A 233 17.38 -29.44 -7.86
CA GLN A 233 18.45 -29.18 -6.91
C GLN A 233 18.46 -30.24 -5.79
N PRO A 234 18.88 -31.46 -6.09
CA PRO A 234 18.75 -32.61 -5.18
C PRO A 234 19.77 -32.61 -4.03
N ASP A 235 20.82 -31.80 -4.10
CA ASP A 235 21.92 -31.79 -3.13
C ASP A 235 21.79 -30.63 -2.09
N ASP A 236 20.87 -29.70 -2.27
CA ASP A 236 20.70 -28.52 -1.43
C ASP A 236 19.40 -28.52 -0.60
N ASP A 237 19.57 -28.44 0.72
CA ASP A 237 18.50 -28.13 1.66
C ASP A 237 18.51 -26.64 1.95
N LEU A 238 17.49 -25.90 1.50
CA LEU A 238 17.41 -24.47 1.69
C LEU A 238 16.63 -24.12 2.96
N TYR A 239 17.15 -23.17 3.72
CA TYR A 239 16.50 -22.66 4.93
C TYR A 239 16.34 -21.15 4.84
N ALA A 240 15.09 -20.71 4.85
CA ALA A 240 14.76 -19.29 5.06
C ALA A 240 14.77 -19.01 6.58
N ASN A 241 15.61 -18.07 7.02
CA ASN A 241 15.72 -17.66 8.43
C ASN A 241 15.45 -16.15 8.55
N THR A 242 14.61 -15.77 9.51
CA THR A 242 14.27 -14.38 9.71
C THR A 242 15.38 -13.59 10.42
N HIS A 243 15.51 -12.30 10.08
CA HIS A 243 16.31 -11.34 10.83
C HIS A 243 15.47 -10.48 11.78
N ASN A 244 14.15 -10.70 11.81
CA ASN A 244 13.22 -9.91 12.61
C ASN A 244 13.28 -10.33 14.09
N LYS A 245 13.79 -9.43 14.93
CA LYS A 245 13.96 -9.70 16.37
C LYS A 245 12.64 -9.75 17.15
N LEU A 246 11.53 -9.26 16.59
CA LEU A 246 10.21 -9.37 17.24
C LEU A 246 9.74 -10.84 17.32
N LEU A 247 10.28 -11.71 16.45
CA LEU A 247 9.88 -13.13 16.31
C LEU A 247 10.70 -14.11 17.16
N PHE A 248 11.75 -13.67 17.89
CA PHE A 248 12.61 -14.59 18.63
C PHE A 248 12.12 -14.79 20.06
N PRO A 249 11.54 -15.97 20.41
CA PRO A 249 11.07 -16.24 21.77
C PRO A 249 12.19 -16.07 22.82
N GLY A 250 11.91 -15.31 23.87
CA GLY A 250 12.86 -14.99 24.93
C GLY A 250 13.93 -13.96 24.55
N GLY A 251 13.93 -13.42 23.34
CA GLY A 251 14.75 -12.29 22.93
C GLY A 251 14.25 -10.97 23.55
N LYS A 252 15.14 -9.97 23.65
CA LYS A 252 14.81 -8.63 24.20
C LYS A 252 13.59 -7.99 23.51
N TYR A 253 13.42 -8.24 22.22
CA TYR A 253 12.43 -7.61 21.36
C TYR A 253 11.24 -8.54 21.03
N ASN A 254 11.18 -9.72 21.65
CA ASN A 254 10.04 -10.62 21.40
C ASN A 254 8.74 -9.94 21.78
N TYR A 255 7.78 -9.89 20.84
CA TYR A 255 6.50 -9.28 21.08
C TYR A 255 5.39 -10.33 20.96
N GLU A 256 4.74 -10.66 22.07
CA GLU A 256 3.81 -11.80 22.18
C GLU A 256 2.52 -11.64 21.37
N TYR A 257 2.10 -10.39 21.12
CA TYR A 257 0.89 -10.07 20.35
C TYR A 257 1.13 -9.94 18.86
N LEU A 258 2.35 -10.22 18.37
CA LEU A 258 2.72 -10.04 16.97
C LEU A 258 1.97 -11.01 16.06
N VAL A 259 1.22 -10.50 15.08
CA VAL A 259 0.52 -11.25 14.03
C VAL A 259 1.44 -11.54 12.84
N GLY A 260 2.30 -10.58 12.49
CA GLY A 260 3.26 -10.71 11.42
C GLY A 260 4.08 -9.44 11.22
N SER A 261 5.18 -9.54 10.48
CA SER A 261 6.07 -8.39 10.32
C SER A 261 7.06 -8.58 9.16
N LYS A 262 7.50 -7.47 8.56
CA LYS A 262 8.54 -7.44 7.51
C LYS A 262 9.54 -6.34 7.77
N THR A 263 10.82 -6.70 7.80
CA THR A 263 11.97 -5.78 7.92
C THR A 263 12.49 -5.34 6.56
N GLY A 264 13.08 -4.16 6.49
CA GLY A 264 13.81 -3.67 5.32
C GLY A 264 15.03 -2.85 5.72
N PHE A 265 16.08 -2.91 4.90
CA PHE A 265 17.28 -2.12 5.04
C PHE A 265 17.98 -1.89 3.72
N THR A 266 18.35 -0.66 3.44
CA THR A 266 19.42 -0.25 2.51
C THR A 266 20.21 0.89 3.15
N GLN A 267 21.34 1.29 2.56
CA GLN A 267 22.10 2.43 3.09
C GLN A 267 21.26 3.72 3.05
N ASP A 268 20.41 3.90 2.06
CA ASP A 268 19.62 5.12 1.83
C ASP A 268 18.31 5.11 2.61
N SER A 269 17.63 3.95 2.71
CA SER A 269 16.38 3.80 3.48
C SER A 269 16.62 3.75 4.99
N ARG A 270 17.83 3.37 5.44
CA ARG A 270 18.09 2.92 6.80
C ARG A 270 17.15 1.76 7.17
N GLN A 271 16.80 1.58 8.44
CA GLN A 271 15.86 0.54 8.86
C GLN A 271 14.42 0.93 8.55
N THR A 272 13.67 -0.01 8.02
CA THR A 272 12.23 0.06 7.83
C THR A 272 11.58 -1.18 8.44
N LEU A 273 10.40 -1.01 9.04
CA LEU A 273 9.67 -2.11 9.65
C LEU A 273 8.17 -1.88 9.48
N VAL A 274 7.49 -2.90 8.96
CA VAL A 274 6.02 -2.97 8.92
C VAL A 274 5.62 -4.14 9.80
N SER A 275 4.72 -3.93 10.73
CA SER A 275 4.31 -4.94 11.70
C SER A 275 2.81 -4.86 11.97
N CYS A 276 2.20 -5.98 12.27
CA CYS A 276 0.83 -6.09 12.75
C CYS A 276 0.82 -6.81 14.09
N ALA A 277 0.06 -6.30 15.04
CA ALA A 277 -0.17 -6.93 16.34
C ALA A 277 -1.65 -6.91 16.69
N GLU A 278 -2.11 -7.92 17.45
CA GLU A 278 -3.50 -8.03 17.88
C GLU A 278 -3.56 -8.34 19.36
N LYS A 279 -4.37 -7.57 20.08
CA LYS A 279 -4.61 -7.75 21.50
C LYS A 279 -6.05 -7.36 21.85
N ASP A 280 -6.73 -8.23 22.58
CA ASP A 280 -8.10 -8.00 23.09
C ASP A 280 -9.10 -7.60 21.97
N GLY A 281 -8.95 -8.17 20.74
CA GLY A 281 -9.80 -7.91 19.58
C GLY A 281 -9.50 -6.60 18.84
N MET A 282 -8.48 -5.87 19.23
CA MET A 282 -7.98 -4.71 18.48
C MET A 282 -6.72 -5.10 17.72
N LYS A 283 -6.74 -4.92 16.39
CA LYS A 283 -5.64 -5.24 15.48
C LYS A 283 -4.99 -3.94 15.00
N LEU A 284 -3.70 -3.78 15.28
CA LEU A 284 -2.94 -2.57 14.97
C LEU A 284 -1.86 -2.83 13.93
N ILE A 285 -1.72 -1.91 12.99
CA ILE A 285 -0.65 -1.86 12.00
C ILE A 285 0.30 -0.74 12.38
N CYS A 286 1.58 -1.06 12.52
CA CYS A 286 2.65 -0.13 12.79
C CYS A 286 3.63 -0.10 11.63
N VAL A 287 3.93 1.08 11.10
CA VAL A 287 4.98 1.30 10.10
C VAL A 287 5.97 2.31 10.65
N VAL A 288 7.25 1.94 10.68
CA VAL A 288 8.36 2.85 10.98
C VAL A 288 9.34 2.86 9.81
N MET A 289 9.73 4.06 9.36
CA MET A 289 10.60 4.25 8.20
C MET A 289 11.77 5.16 8.53
N ARG A 290 12.95 4.81 7.99
CA ARG A 290 14.21 5.50 8.18
C ARG A 290 14.57 5.64 9.66
N GLU A 291 14.78 4.49 10.30
CA GLU A 291 15.21 4.36 11.68
C GLU A 291 16.62 3.76 11.78
N GLU A 292 17.27 3.86 12.92
CA GLU A 292 18.56 3.22 13.18
C GLU A 292 18.39 1.89 13.93
N THR A 293 19.29 0.94 13.65
CA THR A 293 19.29 -0.35 14.35
C THR A 293 19.83 -0.20 15.78
N PRO A 294 19.21 -0.77 16.80
CA PRO A 294 18.05 -1.66 16.79
C PRO A 294 16.70 -0.96 17.10
N HIS A 295 16.66 0.38 17.04
CA HIS A 295 15.56 1.19 17.57
C HIS A 295 14.26 1.03 16.79
N GLN A 296 14.29 0.52 15.52
CA GLN A 296 13.06 0.18 14.81
C GLN A 296 12.19 -0.82 15.58
N PHE A 297 12.80 -1.69 16.41
CA PHE A 297 12.04 -2.63 17.25
C PHE A 297 11.52 -1.96 18.53
N ASP A 298 12.35 -1.12 19.17
CA ASP A 298 11.97 -0.36 20.38
C ASP A 298 10.79 0.58 20.04
N ASP A 299 10.87 1.32 18.92
CA ASP A 299 9.84 2.25 18.46
C ASP A 299 8.54 1.53 18.11
N THR A 300 8.62 0.39 17.37
CA THR A 300 7.44 -0.41 17.02
C THR A 300 6.70 -0.93 18.25
N ILE A 301 7.44 -1.49 19.23
CA ILE A 301 6.84 -1.97 20.49
C ILE A 301 6.21 -0.81 21.26
N SER A 302 6.90 0.33 21.35
CA SER A 302 6.40 1.53 22.03
C SER A 302 5.11 2.06 21.43
N LEU A 303 4.98 2.02 20.08
CA LEU A 303 3.79 2.41 19.37
C LEU A 303 2.63 1.43 19.60
N PHE A 304 2.88 0.11 19.60
CA PHE A 304 1.85 -0.87 19.92
C PHE A 304 1.35 -0.72 21.35
N GLU A 305 2.26 -0.59 22.34
CA GLU A 305 1.89 -0.38 23.74
C GLU A 305 1.10 0.93 23.92
N TYR A 306 1.49 2.00 23.20
CA TYR A 306 0.73 3.25 23.17
C TYR A 306 -0.71 3.01 22.65
N GLY A 307 -0.87 2.32 21.53
CA GLY A 307 -2.18 2.03 20.96
C GLY A 307 -3.06 1.20 21.91
N PHE A 308 -2.55 0.06 22.37
CA PHE A 308 -3.32 -0.84 23.25
C PHE A 308 -3.62 -0.28 24.64
N SER A 309 -2.80 0.67 25.13
CA SER A 309 -2.99 1.23 26.47
C SER A 309 -3.88 2.47 26.48
N ASN A 310 -4.01 3.18 25.36
CA ASN A 310 -4.69 4.48 25.34
C ASN A 310 -5.97 4.49 24.50
N PHE A 311 -6.25 3.43 23.75
CA PHE A 311 -7.42 3.38 22.88
C PHE A 311 -8.28 2.14 23.17
N GLN A 312 -9.55 2.26 22.83
CA GLN A 312 -10.55 1.19 22.94
C GLN A 312 -11.33 1.07 21.64
N LYS A 313 -11.71 -0.16 21.31
CA LYS A 313 -12.59 -0.47 20.19
C LYS A 313 -14.00 -0.69 20.70
N LEU A 314 -14.95 0.08 20.18
CA LEU A 314 -16.36 -0.01 20.56
C LEU A 314 -17.19 -0.45 19.36
N ASN A 315 -18.08 -1.43 19.58
CA ASN A 315 -19.02 -1.87 18.56
C ASN A 315 -20.11 -0.80 18.36
N ILE A 316 -20.33 -0.38 17.10
CA ILE A 316 -21.28 0.69 16.79
C ILE A 316 -22.71 0.22 17.05
N ALA A 317 -23.12 -0.93 16.54
CA ALA A 317 -24.50 -1.42 16.69
C ALA A 317 -24.94 -1.60 18.16
N ALA A 318 -23.98 -1.85 19.07
CA ALA A 318 -24.27 -2.00 20.51
C ALA A 318 -24.37 -0.65 21.24
N ASN A 319 -23.81 0.43 20.69
CA ASN A 319 -23.74 1.73 21.38
C ASN A 319 -24.57 2.82 20.69
N GLU A 320 -24.90 2.64 19.41
CA GLU A 320 -25.67 3.59 18.61
C GLU A 320 -27.13 3.70 19.13
N LYS A 321 -27.62 4.93 19.34
CA LYS A 321 -28.95 5.22 19.84
C LYS A 321 -29.76 6.12 18.91
N GLU A 322 -29.11 6.90 18.09
CA GLU A 322 -29.74 7.88 17.20
C GLU A 322 -30.32 7.20 15.95
N TYR A 323 -29.57 6.25 15.39
CA TYR A 323 -29.92 5.54 14.15
C TYR A 323 -30.45 4.13 14.41
N THR A 324 -31.00 3.87 15.61
CA THR A 324 -31.61 2.57 15.94
C THR A 324 -33.08 2.53 15.54
N VAL A 325 -33.58 1.32 15.30
CA VAL A 325 -34.99 1.06 14.94
C VAL A 325 -35.98 1.48 16.04
N GLU A 326 -35.53 1.64 17.28
CA GLU A 326 -36.37 2.17 18.38
C GLU A 326 -36.65 3.66 18.20
N ASN A 327 -35.84 4.38 17.45
CA ASN A 327 -36.11 5.76 17.11
C ASN A 327 -37.00 5.82 15.86
N HIS A 328 -38.31 5.61 16.07
CA HIS A 328 -39.34 5.49 15.04
C HIS A 328 -39.43 6.65 14.04
N ASP A 329 -38.77 7.78 14.30
CA ASP A 329 -38.88 8.99 13.47
C ASP A 329 -37.92 8.97 12.26
N PHE A 330 -36.84 8.18 12.28
CA PHE A 330 -35.81 8.21 11.24
C PHE A 330 -36.05 7.24 10.06
N PHE A 331 -36.67 6.09 10.34
CA PHE A 331 -36.94 5.05 9.32
C PHE A 331 -38.42 4.85 9.01
N GLN A 332 -39.34 5.72 9.49
CA GLN A 332 -40.75 5.66 9.16
C GLN A 332 -41.06 6.46 7.89
N THR A 333 -41.61 5.77 6.89
CA THR A 333 -42.44 6.43 5.87
C THR A 333 -43.86 6.57 6.42
N ASP A 334 -44.54 7.70 6.17
CA ASP A 334 -45.91 8.05 6.61
C ASP A 334 -47.03 7.05 6.20
N ASN A 335 -46.67 5.84 5.75
CA ASN A 335 -47.58 4.81 5.29
C ASN A 335 -47.36 3.44 5.94
N ASP A 336 -47.33 3.41 7.29
CA ASP A 336 -47.30 2.13 8.02
C ASP A 336 -48.65 1.44 7.95
N VAL A 337 -48.93 0.71 6.85
CA VAL A 337 -50.17 -0.04 6.67
C VAL A 337 -50.13 -1.41 7.35
N PHE A 338 -48.97 -1.86 7.86
CA PHE A 338 -48.77 -3.17 8.47
C PHE A 338 -48.05 -3.03 9.82
N GLY A 339 -48.82 -2.82 10.84
CA GLY A 339 -48.34 -2.65 12.23
C GLY A 339 -47.72 -3.91 12.82
N ALA A 340 -46.57 -4.30 12.37
CA ALA A 340 -45.51 -5.16 12.95
C ALA A 340 -44.45 -5.48 11.87
N SER A 341 -43.78 -4.51 11.33
CA SER A 341 -42.65 -4.79 10.42
C SER A 341 -41.37 -4.93 11.24
N ASN A 342 -40.65 -6.03 11.05
CA ASN A 342 -39.23 -6.14 11.40
C ASN A 342 -38.48 -4.97 10.77
N PRO A 343 -37.45 -4.45 11.41
CA PRO A 343 -36.67 -3.36 10.85
C PRO A 343 -36.16 -3.74 9.47
N ILE A 344 -36.46 -2.93 8.47
CA ILE A 344 -36.00 -3.11 7.09
C ILE A 344 -34.54 -2.74 6.94
N LEU A 345 -34.01 -1.96 7.87
CA LEU A 345 -32.63 -1.47 7.88
C LEU A 345 -31.93 -1.87 9.19
N SER A 346 -30.69 -2.29 9.10
CA SER A 346 -29.85 -2.63 10.24
C SER A 346 -28.44 -2.10 10.06
N ILE A 347 -27.83 -1.62 11.16
CA ILE A 347 -26.40 -1.33 11.21
C ILE A 347 -25.65 -2.67 11.20
N ASN A 348 -24.60 -2.76 10.38
CA ASN A 348 -23.78 -3.96 10.34
C ASN A 348 -23.19 -4.25 11.74
N PRO A 349 -23.44 -5.43 12.32
CA PRO A 349 -23.05 -5.75 13.69
C PRO A 349 -21.53 -5.91 13.89
N SER A 350 -20.74 -5.97 12.82
CA SER A 350 -19.27 -6.04 12.88
C SER A 350 -18.60 -4.68 12.96
N ASP A 351 -19.31 -3.60 12.59
CA ASP A 351 -18.72 -2.28 12.49
C ASP A 351 -18.37 -1.68 13.86
N SER A 352 -17.27 -0.96 13.90
CA SER A 352 -16.70 -0.45 15.15
C SER A 352 -16.06 0.93 14.97
N VAL A 353 -15.89 1.63 16.08
CA VAL A 353 -15.07 2.83 16.20
C VAL A 353 -13.90 2.57 17.14
N VAL A 354 -12.80 3.30 16.94
CA VAL A 354 -11.65 3.27 17.83
C VAL A 354 -11.38 4.68 18.36
N ILE A 355 -11.52 4.83 19.68
CA ILE A 355 -11.45 6.11 20.38
C ILE A 355 -10.52 6.03 21.59
N PRO A 356 -10.03 7.18 22.12
CA PRO A 356 -9.33 7.18 23.41
C PRO A 356 -10.13 6.51 24.52
N ILE A 357 -9.45 5.81 25.45
CA ILE A 357 -10.14 5.16 26.61
C ILE A 357 -10.83 6.18 27.54
N THR A 358 -10.49 7.45 27.43
CA THR A 358 -11.12 8.56 28.17
C THR A 358 -12.42 9.05 27.55
N ALA A 359 -12.69 8.72 26.29
CA ALA A 359 -13.88 9.09 25.54
C ALA A 359 -14.97 8.02 25.64
N VAL A 360 -16.21 8.41 25.46
CA VAL A 360 -17.37 7.52 25.37
C VAL A 360 -18.04 7.66 24.00
N PHE A 361 -18.85 6.69 23.58
CA PHE A 361 -19.49 6.70 22.26
C PHE A 361 -20.38 7.95 22.05
N ASP A 362 -21.02 8.43 23.12
CA ASP A 362 -21.90 9.62 23.07
C ASP A 362 -21.11 10.94 22.84
N ASP A 363 -19.77 10.93 22.88
CA ASP A 363 -18.90 12.09 22.55
C ASP A 363 -18.61 12.22 21.05
N LEU A 364 -19.08 11.27 20.22
CA LEU A 364 -18.81 11.24 18.78
C LEU A 364 -19.80 12.09 18.01
N ASP A 365 -19.29 12.81 17.03
CA ASP A 365 -20.12 13.39 15.96
C ASP A 365 -20.33 12.34 14.87
N SER A 366 -21.51 12.33 14.25
CA SER A 366 -21.86 11.39 13.18
C SER A 366 -22.41 12.12 11.96
N GLU A 367 -22.07 11.63 10.77
CA GLU A 367 -22.60 12.11 9.50
C GLU A 367 -23.05 10.93 8.64
N ILE A 368 -24.32 10.93 8.22
CA ILE A 368 -24.87 9.91 7.34
C ILE A 368 -24.78 10.31 5.88
N THR A 369 -24.28 9.39 5.07
CA THR A 369 -24.22 9.52 3.61
C THR A 369 -25.02 8.38 2.97
N TYR A 370 -26.00 8.72 2.12
CA TYR A 370 -26.82 7.73 1.44
C TYR A 370 -26.11 7.20 0.20
N ASP A 371 -25.95 5.88 0.10
CA ASP A 371 -25.41 5.21 -1.07
C ASP A 371 -26.55 4.87 -2.04
N THR A 372 -26.49 5.41 -3.25
CA THR A 372 -27.47 5.17 -4.31
C THR A 372 -26.99 4.15 -5.35
N GLU A 373 -25.77 3.63 -5.20
CA GLU A 373 -25.12 2.75 -6.18
C GLU A 373 -24.99 1.29 -5.72
N SER A 374 -25.08 1.02 -4.42
CA SER A 374 -25.01 -0.34 -3.86
C SER A 374 -26.37 -1.04 -3.85
N SER A 375 -26.39 -2.35 -4.09
CA SER A 375 -27.61 -3.16 -4.05
C SER A 375 -27.96 -3.70 -2.65
N SER A 376 -27.03 -3.66 -1.70
CA SER A 376 -27.17 -4.21 -0.34
C SER A 376 -27.04 -3.16 0.76
N SER A 377 -26.18 -2.17 0.59
CA SER A 377 -25.97 -1.08 1.52
C SER A 377 -26.76 0.15 1.10
N VAL A 378 -27.47 0.77 2.03
CA VAL A 378 -28.38 1.92 1.79
C VAL A 378 -27.73 3.22 2.22
N ALA A 379 -26.88 3.17 3.23
CA ALA A 379 -26.21 4.33 3.78
C ALA A 379 -24.91 3.93 4.50
N SER A 380 -24.03 4.90 4.68
CA SER A 380 -22.84 4.83 5.52
C SER A 380 -22.89 5.94 6.55
N ILE A 381 -22.58 5.64 7.81
CA ILE A 381 -22.47 6.60 8.90
C ILE A 381 -21.00 6.75 9.22
N GLN A 382 -20.44 7.95 9.04
CA GLN A 382 -19.08 8.28 9.45
C GLN A 382 -19.10 8.84 10.87
N TYR A 383 -18.20 8.34 11.72
CA TYR A 383 -18.03 8.85 13.09
C TYR A 383 -16.70 9.59 13.22
N THR A 384 -16.76 10.74 13.89
CA THR A 384 -15.58 11.55 14.19
C THR A 384 -15.53 11.89 15.69
N TYR A 385 -14.31 11.99 16.23
CA TYR A 385 -14.03 12.48 17.57
C TYR A 385 -13.18 13.75 17.45
N HIS A 386 -13.74 14.91 17.84
CA HIS A 386 -13.14 16.24 17.62
C HIS A 386 -12.69 16.45 16.15
N GLY A 387 -13.51 15.96 15.19
CA GLY A 387 -13.23 16.07 13.76
C GLY A 387 -12.23 15.06 13.23
N ILE A 388 -11.71 14.12 14.04
CA ILE A 388 -10.81 13.03 13.63
C ILE A 388 -11.68 11.81 13.30
N PRO A 389 -11.56 11.23 12.08
CA PRO A 389 -12.27 10.01 11.71
C PRO A 389 -11.86 8.83 12.61
N VAL A 390 -12.84 8.19 13.27
CA VAL A 390 -12.60 7.10 14.23
C VAL A 390 -13.27 5.78 13.84
N GLY A 391 -14.01 5.77 12.75
CA GLY A 391 -14.65 4.59 12.18
C GLY A 391 -15.94 4.94 11.44
N SER A 392 -16.57 3.91 10.88
CA SER A 392 -17.82 4.05 10.13
C SER A 392 -18.71 2.84 10.30
N ALA A 393 -20.01 3.03 10.09
CA ALA A 393 -20.97 1.95 10.04
C ALA A 393 -21.65 1.89 8.67
N THR A 394 -21.92 0.67 8.23
CA THR A 394 -22.72 0.38 7.05
C THR A 394 -24.14 0.09 7.48
N VAL A 395 -25.11 0.72 6.82
CA VAL A 395 -26.53 0.46 7.01
C VAL A 395 -27.03 -0.43 5.89
N ASP A 396 -27.31 -1.67 6.18
CA ASP A 396 -27.76 -2.68 5.25
C ASP A 396 -29.28 -2.89 5.30
N LEU A 397 -29.86 -3.37 4.19
CA LEU A 397 -31.21 -3.92 4.22
C LEU A 397 -31.20 -5.18 5.09
N ALA A 398 -32.00 -5.19 6.14
CA ALA A 398 -32.18 -6.39 6.94
C ALA A 398 -32.75 -7.51 6.05
N GLU A 399 -32.08 -8.66 5.99
CA GLU A 399 -32.64 -9.88 5.40
C GLU A 399 -33.83 -10.31 6.29
N GLY A 400 -35.02 -9.80 5.98
CA GLY A 400 -36.24 -10.34 6.53
C GLY A 400 -36.43 -11.73 5.94
N GLU A 401 -36.46 -12.77 6.76
CA GLU A 401 -37.18 -14.00 6.40
C GLU A 401 -38.63 -13.58 6.15
N VAL A 402 -38.97 -13.36 4.89
CA VAL A 402 -40.35 -13.31 4.47
C VAL A 402 -40.86 -14.76 4.63
N GLU A 403 -41.35 -15.11 5.83
CA GLU A 403 -42.27 -16.22 5.93
C GLU A 403 -43.42 -15.88 4.95
N SER A 404 -43.36 -16.43 3.76
CA SER A 404 -44.45 -16.41 2.79
C SER A 404 -45.58 -17.32 3.31
N SER A 405 -46.26 -16.89 4.36
CA SER A 405 -47.49 -17.50 4.83
C SER A 405 -48.72 -16.80 4.25
N PHE A 406 -48.62 -16.27 3.05
CA PHE A 406 -49.79 -15.98 2.21
C PHE A 406 -50.04 -17.16 1.30
N ASP A 407 -50.73 -18.16 1.87
CA ASP A 407 -51.35 -19.24 1.12
C ASP A 407 -52.56 -18.68 0.40
N PHE A 408 -52.42 -18.33 -0.87
CA PHE A 408 -53.51 -17.81 -1.73
C PHE A 408 -54.53 -18.89 -2.13
N GLU A 409 -54.36 -20.15 -1.72
CA GLU A 409 -55.22 -21.25 -2.12
C GLU A 409 -56.49 -21.43 -1.26
N ASP A 410 -56.54 -20.84 -0.04
CA ASP A 410 -57.70 -21.11 0.89
C ASP A 410 -58.86 -20.09 0.84
N GLN A 411 -58.85 -19.08 -0.04
CA GLN A 411 -59.95 -18.12 -0.17
C GLN A 411 -60.75 -18.17 -1.49
N MET A 412 -60.50 -19.16 -2.33
CA MET A 412 -61.30 -19.30 -3.58
C MET A 412 -62.48 -20.30 -3.50
N GLU A 413 -62.84 -20.79 -2.33
CA GLU A 413 -63.94 -21.76 -2.22
C GLU A 413 -65.31 -21.21 -1.71
N SER A 414 -65.53 -19.91 -1.68
CA SER A 414 -66.83 -19.39 -1.18
C SER A 414 -67.43 -18.21 -1.96
N VAL A 415 -67.36 -18.17 -3.27
CA VAL A 415 -68.35 -17.39 -4.04
C VAL A 415 -68.70 -18.16 -5.31
N GLY A 416 -69.83 -18.81 -5.29
CA GLY A 416 -70.41 -19.52 -6.43
C GLY A 416 -71.07 -18.60 -7.44
N ASN A 417 -70.92 -19.04 -8.66
CA ASN A 417 -71.79 -18.85 -9.84
C ASN A 417 -72.54 -17.51 -10.02
N GLU A 418 -72.12 -16.78 -11.00
CA GLU A 418 -73.08 -16.35 -12.07
C GLU A 418 -72.31 -16.02 -13.36
N THR A 419 -72.75 -16.64 -14.43
CA THR A 419 -72.27 -16.52 -15.78
C THR A 419 -72.62 -15.18 -16.40
N GLU A 420 -71.70 -14.59 -17.21
CA GLU A 420 -72.09 -14.08 -18.54
C GLU A 420 -70.81 -13.86 -19.42
N GLU A 421 -70.86 -14.45 -20.60
CA GLU A 421 -69.89 -14.26 -21.69
C GLU A 421 -69.99 -12.86 -22.25
N VAL A 422 -68.80 -12.21 -22.44
CA VAL A 422 -68.62 -11.39 -23.68
C VAL A 422 -67.12 -11.44 -24.03
N ALA A 423 -66.83 -11.96 -25.18
CA ALA A 423 -65.57 -11.85 -25.89
C ALA A 423 -65.42 -10.46 -26.46
N GLU A 424 -64.19 -9.87 -26.28
CA GLU A 424 -63.64 -9.05 -27.38
C GLU A 424 -62.13 -8.80 -27.16
N ASN A 425 -61.39 -9.11 -28.22
CA ASN A 425 -59.99 -8.85 -28.40
C ASN A 425 -59.66 -7.35 -28.34
N THR A 426 -58.66 -6.95 -27.56
CA THR A 426 -57.85 -5.79 -27.91
C THR A 426 -56.44 -6.01 -27.40
N GLU A 427 -55.50 -6.11 -28.30
CA GLU A 427 -54.07 -6.01 -28.05
C GLU A 427 -53.75 -4.66 -27.38
N ALA A 428 -53.10 -4.71 -26.21
CA ALA A 428 -52.53 -3.52 -25.57
C ALA A 428 -51.13 -3.26 -26.15
N PRO A 429 -50.79 -2.02 -26.51
CA PRO A 429 -49.45 -1.69 -26.97
C PRO A 429 -48.44 -1.76 -25.80
N ASP A 430 -47.29 -2.35 -26.06
CA ASP A 430 -46.12 -2.46 -25.16
C ASP A 430 -45.43 -1.09 -25.07
N ASP A 431 -45.94 -0.22 -24.21
CA ASP A 431 -45.31 1.07 -23.91
C ASP A 431 -44.23 0.87 -22.81
N ARG A 432 -43.07 0.38 -23.21
CA ARG A 432 -41.85 0.51 -22.40
C ARG A 432 -41.39 1.96 -22.45
N VAL A 433 -41.77 2.74 -21.48
CA VAL A 433 -41.23 4.09 -21.29
C VAL A 433 -39.78 3.97 -20.78
N VAL A 434 -38.85 4.16 -21.71
CA VAL A 434 -37.40 4.25 -21.35
C VAL A 434 -37.12 5.68 -20.87
N PHE A 435 -36.94 5.87 -19.59
CA PHE A 435 -36.48 7.16 -19.04
C PHE A 435 -35.00 7.38 -19.40
N VAL A 436 -34.76 8.19 -20.43
CA VAL A 436 -33.44 8.60 -20.82
C VAL A 436 -33.08 9.87 -20.03
N ASN A 437 -32.07 9.78 -19.14
CA ASN A 437 -31.56 10.95 -18.42
C ASN A 437 -30.80 11.86 -19.40
N VAL A 438 -31.47 12.94 -19.84
CA VAL A 438 -30.94 13.88 -20.83
C VAL A 438 -29.56 14.46 -20.41
N ARG A 439 -29.31 14.60 -19.11
CA ARG A 439 -28.00 15.10 -18.60
C ARG A 439 -26.87 14.11 -18.88
N VAL A 440 -27.13 12.80 -18.79
CA VAL A 440 -26.15 11.75 -19.11
C VAL A 440 -25.84 11.74 -20.61
N VAL A 441 -26.87 11.90 -21.47
CA VAL A 441 -26.66 11.98 -22.92
C VAL A 441 -25.84 13.19 -23.32
N ILE A 442 -26.09 14.35 -22.71
CA ILE A 442 -25.33 15.58 -22.97
C ILE A 442 -23.87 15.42 -22.51
N ALA A 443 -23.63 14.81 -21.34
CA ALA A 443 -22.27 14.54 -20.83
C ALA A 443 -21.50 13.59 -21.77
N TRP A 444 -22.15 12.55 -22.30
CA TRP A 444 -21.56 11.64 -23.29
C TRP A 444 -21.21 12.34 -24.61
N VAL A 445 -22.08 13.21 -25.11
CA VAL A 445 -21.83 13.97 -26.37
C VAL A 445 -20.65 14.92 -26.18
N ILE A 446 -20.55 15.62 -25.05
CA ILE A 446 -19.43 16.49 -24.72
C ILE A 446 -18.14 15.69 -24.58
N GLY A 447 -18.18 14.54 -23.91
CA GLY A 447 -17.03 13.65 -23.76
C GLY A 447 -16.48 13.14 -25.11
N VAL A 448 -17.35 12.68 -26.00
CA VAL A 448 -16.97 12.23 -27.35
C VAL A 448 -16.41 13.37 -28.19
N ALA A 449 -16.99 14.56 -28.13
CA ALA A 449 -16.48 15.74 -28.85
C ALA A 449 -15.08 16.15 -28.33
N GLY A 450 -14.88 16.15 -27.00
CA GLY A 450 -13.59 16.43 -26.38
C GLY A 450 -12.51 15.41 -26.79
N PHE A 451 -12.87 14.12 -26.84
CA PHE A 451 -11.97 13.07 -27.28
C PHE A 451 -11.56 13.21 -28.76
N LEU A 452 -12.48 13.56 -29.64
CA LEU A 452 -12.20 13.80 -31.06
C LEU A 452 -11.27 15.00 -31.26
N ILE A 453 -11.46 16.08 -30.47
CA ILE A 453 -10.54 17.25 -30.49
C ILE A 453 -9.17 16.85 -30.02
N LEU A 454 -9.05 16.03 -28.95
CA LEU A 454 -7.78 15.53 -28.45
C LEU A 454 -7.03 14.71 -29.51
N LEU A 455 -7.73 13.81 -30.22
CA LEU A 455 -7.14 13.03 -31.30
C LEU A 455 -6.61 13.92 -32.45
N PHE A 456 -7.35 14.98 -32.77
CA PHE A 456 -6.93 15.94 -33.79
C PHE A 456 -5.66 16.71 -33.38
N VAL A 457 -5.60 17.13 -32.11
CA VAL A 457 -4.41 17.81 -31.54
C VAL A 457 -3.20 16.87 -31.53
N VAL A 458 -3.38 15.62 -31.06
CA VAL A 458 -2.31 14.61 -31.06
C VAL A 458 -1.79 14.36 -32.47
N LYS A 459 -2.68 14.22 -33.44
CA LYS A 459 -2.28 14.05 -34.85
C LYS A 459 -1.49 15.26 -35.36
N ALA A 460 -1.95 16.48 -35.09
CA ALA A 460 -1.24 17.70 -35.48
C ALA A 460 0.16 17.82 -34.85
N VAL A 461 0.31 17.39 -33.58
CA VAL A 461 1.63 17.33 -32.91
C VAL A 461 2.54 16.29 -33.56
N ILE A 462 2.02 15.09 -33.87
CA ILE A 462 2.79 14.03 -34.54
C ILE A 462 3.24 14.50 -35.94
N ASP A 463 2.36 15.09 -36.73
CA ASP A 463 2.66 15.59 -38.06
C ASP A 463 3.72 16.71 -38.01
N ASN A 464 3.63 17.60 -37.04
CA ASN A 464 4.59 18.67 -36.80
C ASN A 464 5.97 18.14 -36.36
N TYR A 465 6.00 17.10 -35.53
CA TYR A 465 7.21 16.42 -35.08
C TYR A 465 7.90 15.69 -36.25
N GLN A 466 7.14 14.99 -37.09
CA GLN A 466 7.68 14.32 -38.29
C GLN A 466 8.23 15.32 -39.30
N PHE A 467 7.58 16.47 -39.49
CA PHE A 467 8.06 17.54 -40.34
C PHE A 467 9.38 18.15 -39.85
N ALA A 468 9.50 18.35 -38.52
CA ALA A 468 10.73 18.81 -37.88
C ALA A 468 11.89 17.81 -38.02
N GLN A 469 11.64 16.50 -37.91
CA GLN A 469 12.59 15.42 -38.13
C GLN A 469 13.07 15.40 -39.60
N ARG A 470 12.18 15.48 -40.58
CA ARG A 470 12.52 15.53 -42.02
C ARG A 470 13.36 16.76 -42.34
N ARG A 471 13.13 17.90 -41.70
CA ARG A 471 13.92 19.13 -41.86
C ARG A 471 15.34 18.98 -41.29
N LYS A 472 15.50 18.27 -40.13
CA LYS A 472 16.84 17.94 -39.57
C LYS A 472 17.66 17.01 -40.47
N VAL A 473 17.04 15.98 -41.03
CA VAL A 473 17.70 15.04 -41.96
C VAL A 473 18.14 15.75 -43.24
N ARG A 474 17.28 16.59 -43.83
CA ARG A 474 17.60 17.37 -45.03
C ARG A 474 18.74 18.37 -44.80
N ASN A 475 18.85 18.95 -43.62
CA ASN A 475 19.96 19.85 -43.27
C ASN A 475 21.28 19.09 -43.00
N ARG A 476 21.24 17.84 -42.51
CA ARG A 476 22.43 16.96 -42.38
C ARG A 476 22.97 16.55 -43.74
N HIS A 477 22.13 16.24 -44.72
CA HIS A 477 22.57 15.93 -46.09
C HIS A 477 23.15 17.15 -46.82
N LYS A 478 22.66 18.38 -46.57
CA LYS A 478 23.27 19.61 -47.14
C LYS A 478 24.64 19.94 -46.53
N LYS A 479 24.88 19.59 -45.23
CA LYS A 479 26.20 19.77 -44.60
C LYS A 479 27.24 18.75 -45.09
N ARG A 480 26.84 17.50 -45.42
CA ARG A 480 27.77 16.48 -45.95
C ARG A 480 28.24 16.75 -47.38
N ARG A 481 27.56 17.60 -48.17
CA ARG A 481 27.98 17.97 -49.54
C ARG A 481 28.93 19.18 -49.59
N LYS A 482 29.43 19.69 -48.47
CA LYS A 482 30.32 20.87 -48.41
C LYS A 482 31.72 20.58 -47.87
N PHE A 483 32.16 19.32 -47.78
CA PHE A 483 33.56 18.99 -47.48
C PHE A 483 34.24 18.49 -48.76
N PRO A 484 35.34 19.14 -49.24
CA PRO A 484 36.17 18.61 -50.31
C PRO A 484 36.94 17.37 -49.84
N SER A 485 37.08 16.41 -50.75
CA SER A 485 37.95 15.26 -50.62
C SER A 485 39.41 15.73 -50.77
N GLU A 486 40.15 15.81 -49.68
CA GLU A 486 41.60 15.84 -49.63
C GLU A 486 42.01 15.10 -48.35
N PHE A 487 42.50 13.89 -48.56
CA PHE A 487 43.52 13.16 -47.77
C PHE A 487 43.40 11.67 -48.12
N ASP A 488 43.90 11.35 -49.36
CA ASP A 488 44.58 10.07 -49.59
C ASP A 488 46.07 10.32 -49.31
N ASP A 489 46.71 9.26 -48.85
CA ASP A 489 48.11 9.05 -48.53
C ASP A 489 48.52 9.32 -47.08
N TYR A 490 48.59 8.16 -46.34
CA TYR A 490 49.78 7.70 -45.59
C TYR A 490 49.61 6.25 -45.17
N ASP A 491 50.33 5.33 -45.84
CA ASP A 491 50.75 4.03 -45.34
C ASP A 491 51.51 4.17 -44.01
N PHE A 492 51.08 3.34 -43.00
CA PHE A 492 51.93 2.45 -42.19
C PHE A 492 51.04 1.73 -41.18
#